data_94d85513b51139e07e5d474a3d72357e
#
_entry.id   94d85513b51139e07e5d474a3d72357e
#
_cell.length_a   1.000
_cell.length_b   1.000
_cell.length_c   1.000
_cell.angle_alpha   90.00
_cell.angle_beta   90.00
_cell.angle_gamma   90.00
#
_symmetry.space_group_name_H-M   'P 1'
#
loop_
_entity.id
_entity.type
_entity.pdbx_description
1 polymer ?
#
loop_
_entity_poly.entity_id
_entity_poly.type
_entity_poly.pdbx_seq_one_letter_code
_entity_poly.pdbx_strand_id
1 'polypeptide(L)'
;LDRTAEVHSMDLVYRYSDKTRIDAIYITSDTEQGIDDSEKSGEAFRFRLTSSPTTQRYTDAFLFFFDEDTDINDMGYQIIDDYFFGGVQNGYKKNDFDESSIFLSNTFEFGIGHEANGDLIKSNDFLYLNNKTTFRDTSYLESSIFYRTKTKDFWITRGNPTYWYVNKPKNYGGALQYKGASQDFFNYYIEYKRQMGEQFGGSALGFSNIYTAKLDFAPRDNLNFSLMYNYAEEDDWLNWIQDNFFGIYQKKQKTTIASINWFGGDKHELRLKAQMVGFTARDPKPYLSDIEGNLNSIDTQIDPFTLSDLAFQIRYRYEILP
;
A
#
# COMPACT_ATOMS: atom_id res chain seq x y z
N LEU A 1 25.52 -20.46 -13.16
CA LEU A 1 24.11 -20.72 -13.46
C LEU A 1 23.79 -19.97 -14.73
N ASP A 2 23.73 -20.70 -15.86
CA ASP A 2 23.35 -20.09 -17.13
C ASP A 2 21.82 -20.02 -17.12
N ARG A 3 21.28 -18.80 -17.10
CA ARG A 3 19.85 -18.52 -17.28
C ARG A 3 19.72 -17.64 -18.50
N THR A 4 18.84 -18.03 -19.41
CA THR A 4 18.43 -17.23 -20.55
C THR A 4 17.04 -16.71 -20.30
N ALA A 5 16.79 -15.43 -20.57
CA ALA A 5 15.47 -14.82 -20.46
C ALA A 5 15.20 -13.94 -21.68
N GLU A 6 14.07 -14.13 -22.31
CA GLU A 6 13.57 -13.28 -23.40
C GLU A 6 12.23 -12.66 -22.95
N VAL A 7 12.10 -11.34 -23.11
CA VAL A 7 10.86 -10.62 -22.80
C VAL A 7 10.47 -9.76 -23.99
N HIS A 8 9.27 -9.96 -24.47
CA HIS A 8 8.69 -9.16 -25.55
C HIS A 8 7.52 -8.34 -25.02
N SER A 9 7.39 -7.10 -25.45
CA SER A 9 6.24 -6.25 -25.10
C SER A 9 5.66 -5.54 -26.31
N MET A 10 4.35 -5.34 -26.26
CA MET A 10 3.62 -4.53 -27.24
C MET A 10 2.76 -3.53 -26.51
N ASP A 11 2.96 -2.24 -26.80
CA ASP A 11 2.24 -1.13 -26.21
C ASP A 11 1.25 -0.53 -27.21
N LEU A 12 0.04 -0.26 -26.73
CA LEU A 12 -0.98 0.47 -27.46
C LEU A 12 -1.44 1.68 -26.65
N VAL A 13 -1.37 2.86 -27.26
CA VAL A 13 -1.99 4.07 -26.74
C VAL A 13 -2.98 4.59 -27.79
N TYR A 14 -4.26 4.54 -27.47
CA TYR A 14 -5.31 5.03 -28.34
C TYR A 14 -6.09 6.17 -27.69
N ARG A 15 -6.10 7.33 -28.33
CA ARG A 15 -6.88 8.51 -27.93
C ARG A 15 -8.14 8.60 -28.77
N TYR A 16 -9.26 8.13 -28.20
CA TYR A 16 -10.56 8.25 -28.84
C TYR A 16 -11.00 9.72 -28.96
N SER A 17 -10.65 10.54 -27.96
CA SER A 17 -10.89 11.98 -27.94
C SER A 17 -9.89 12.65 -26.98
N ASP A 18 -9.91 13.97 -26.88
CA ASP A 18 -9.14 14.73 -25.89
C ASP A 18 -9.52 14.35 -24.43
N LYS A 19 -10.67 13.69 -24.26
CA LYS A 19 -11.25 13.34 -22.96
C LYS A 19 -11.20 11.86 -22.65
N THR A 20 -10.85 11.01 -23.62
CA THR A 20 -10.90 9.55 -23.47
C THR A 20 -9.67 8.92 -24.10
N ARG A 21 -8.96 8.15 -23.28
CA ARG A 21 -7.71 7.45 -23.64
C ARG A 21 -7.79 6.00 -23.20
N ILE A 22 -7.25 5.13 -24.03
CA ILE A 22 -7.04 3.71 -23.76
C ILE A 22 -5.52 3.46 -23.80
N ASP A 23 -5.00 2.82 -22.79
CA ASP A 23 -3.63 2.28 -22.72
C ASP A 23 -3.73 0.77 -22.56
N ALA A 24 -2.99 0.03 -23.37
CA ALA A 24 -2.87 -1.42 -23.22
C ALA A 24 -1.41 -1.83 -23.39
N ILE A 25 -0.96 -2.77 -22.60
CA ILE A 25 0.37 -3.38 -22.68
C ILE A 25 0.16 -4.88 -22.62
N TYR A 26 0.79 -5.59 -23.54
CA TYR A 26 0.88 -7.04 -23.55
C TYR A 26 2.35 -7.42 -23.46
N ILE A 27 2.67 -8.39 -22.61
CA ILE A 27 4.04 -8.86 -22.36
C ILE A 27 4.04 -10.38 -22.45
N THR A 28 5.06 -10.94 -23.08
CA THR A 28 5.42 -12.36 -22.98
C THR A 28 6.82 -12.48 -22.41
N SER A 29 7.03 -13.49 -21.60
CA SER A 29 8.34 -13.81 -21.03
C SER A 29 8.64 -15.29 -21.23
N ASP A 30 9.81 -15.59 -21.77
CA ASP A 30 10.33 -16.95 -21.91
C ASP A 30 11.62 -17.04 -21.10
N THR A 31 11.69 -17.98 -20.16
CA THR A 31 12.86 -18.20 -19.31
C THR A 31 13.29 -19.65 -19.34
N GLU A 32 14.61 -19.85 -19.49
CA GLU A 32 15.24 -21.18 -19.45
C GLU A 32 16.25 -21.21 -18.30
N GLN A 33 16.18 -22.20 -17.44
CA GLN A 33 17.14 -22.42 -16.35
C GLN A 33 18.02 -23.65 -16.62
N GLY A 34 19.31 -23.40 -16.79
CA GLY A 34 20.28 -24.37 -17.29
C GLY A 34 20.64 -25.57 -16.39
N ILE A 35 20.02 -25.77 -15.22
CA ILE A 35 20.29 -26.96 -14.37
C ILE A 35 19.23 -28.06 -14.55
N ASP A 36 17.99 -27.69 -14.82
CA ASP A 36 16.86 -28.64 -14.89
C ASP A 36 16.11 -28.60 -16.24
N ASP A 37 16.66 -27.88 -17.26
CA ASP A 37 16.00 -27.64 -18.56
C ASP A 37 14.51 -27.23 -18.43
N SER A 38 14.18 -26.51 -17.34
CA SER A 38 12.82 -26.04 -17.14
C SER A 38 12.60 -24.75 -17.93
N GLU A 39 11.87 -24.88 -19.03
CA GLU A 39 11.35 -23.73 -19.77
C GLU A 39 10.06 -23.24 -19.10
N LYS A 40 9.95 -21.93 -18.88
CA LYS A 40 8.75 -21.26 -18.44
C LYS A 40 8.39 -20.19 -19.44
N SER A 41 7.15 -20.20 -19.90
CA SER A 41 6.61 -19.19 -20.80
C SER A 41 5.38 -18.58 -20.18
N GLY A 42 5.40 -17.29 -19.96
CA GLY A 42 4.35 -16.56 -19.26
C GLY A 42 3.84 -15.34 -20.02
N GLU A 43 2.62 -14.95 -19.70
CA GLU A 43 1.93 -13.83 -20.30
C GLU A 43 1.45 -12.83 -19.25
N ALA A 44 1.56 -11.53 -19.57
CA ALA A 44 0.99 -10.47 -18.77
C ALA A 44 0.23 -9.48 -19.65
N PHE A 45 -0.84 -8.96 -19.10
CA PHE A 45 -1.67 -7.96 -19.77
C PHE A 45 -2.07 -6.86 -18.82
N ARG A 46 -1.96 -5.60 -19.29
CA ARG A 46 -2.49 -4.42 -18.63
C ARG A 46 -3.39 -3.66 -19.57
N PHE A 47 -4.56 -3.30 -19.09
CA PHE A 47 -5.49 -2.41 -19.78
C PHE A 47 -5.90 -1.28 -18.85
N ARG A 48 -6.01 -0.06 -19.39
CA ARG A 48 -6.56 1.09 -18.68
C ARG A 48 -7.36 1.97 -19.62
N LEU A 49 -8.58 2.29 -19.24
CA LEU A 49 -9.43 3.29 -19.87
C LEU A 49 -9.57 4.48 -18.92
N THR A 50 -9.16 5.65 -19.35
CA THR A 50 -9.41 6.91 -18.65
C THR A 50 -10.36 7.78 -19.46
N SER A 51 -11.40 8.31 -18.83
CA SER A 51 -12.37 9.20 -19.46
C SER A 51 -12.74 10.35 -18.53
N SER A 52 -12.64 11.57 -19.05
CA SER A 52 -13.02 12.81 -18.34
C SER A 52 -14.01 13.60 -19.19
N PRO A 53 -15.29 13.16 -19.27
CA PRO A 53 -16.29 13.75 -20.15
C PRO A 53 -16.54 15.23 -19.84
N THR A 54 -16.31 15.63 -18.60
CA THR A 54 -16.33 17.04 -18.17
C THR A 54 -15.12 17.32 -17.27
N THR A 55 -14.85 18.59 -16.96
CA THR A 55 -13.83 19.00 -15.99
C THR A 55 -14.11 18.53 -14.55
N GLN A 56 -15.34 18.09 -14.30
CA GLN A 56 -15.82 17.68 -12.98
C GLN A 56 -15.94 16.17 -12.83
N ARG A 57 -16.06 15.41 -13.92
CA ARG A 57 -16.31 13.96 -13.87
C ARG A 57 -15.19 13.20 -14.56
N TYR A 58 -14.76 12.13 -13.93
CA TYR A 58 -13.83 11.18 -14.53
C TYR A 58 -14.22 9.74 -14.20
N THR A 59 -13.79 8.85 -15.07
CA THR A 59 -13.88 7.40 -14.92
C THR A 59 -12.51 6.82 -15.24
N ASP A 60 -12.05 5.90 -14.42
CA ASP A 60 -10.85 5.12 -14.64
C ASP A 60 -11.22 3.63 -14.49
N ALA A 61 -11.08 2.87 -15.57
CA ALA A 61 -11.27 1.43 -15.56
C ALA A 61 -9.94 0.77 -15.89
N PHE A 62 -9.59 -0.26 -15.14
CA PHE A 62 -8.30 -0.93 -15.28
C PHE A 62 -8.44 -2.44 -15.13
N LEU A 63 -7.52 -3.14 -15.77
CA LEU A 63 -7.35 -4.58 -15.65
C LEU A 63 -5.86 -4.88 -15.74
N PHE A 64 -5.39 -5.72 -14.82
CA PHE A 64 -4.03 -6.27 -14.78
C PHE A 64 -4.15 -7.78 -14.69
N PHE A 65 -3.34 -8.48 -15.44
CA PHE A 65 -3.23 -9.91 -15.42
C PHE A 65 -1.76 -10.31 -15.54
N PHE A 66 -1.33 -11.22 -14.71
CA PHE A 66 -0.04 -11.92 -14.80
C PHE A 66 -0.32 -13.39 -14.56
N ASP A 67 0.10 -14.24 -15.45
CA ASP A 67 0.03 -15.68 -15.19
C ASP A 67 1.16 -16.15 -14.26
N GLU A 68 1.09 -17.40 -13.80
CA GLU A 68 2.01 -17.98 -12.82
C GLU A 68 3.45 -18.14 -13.34
N ASP A 69 3.63 -18.24 -14.66
CA ASP A 69 4.92 -18.44 -15.32
C ASP A 69 5.53 -17.12 -15.83
N THR A 70 4.82 -16.00 -15.70
CA THR A 70 5.35 -14.68 -16.09
C THR A 70 6.54 -14.30 -15.22
N ASP A 71 7.71 -14.09 -15.83
CA ASP A 71 8.93 -13.64 -15.15
C ASP A 71 9.60 -12.52 -15.94
N ILE A 72 9.47 -11.30 -15.43
CA ILE A 72 10.08 -10.08 -16.00
C ILE A 72 11.16 -9.49 -15.08
N ASN A 73 11.65 -10.25 -14.09
CA ASN A 73 12.60 -9.74 -13.10
C ASN A 73 13.93 -9.28 -13.72
N ASP A 74 14.32 -9.82 -14.85
CA ASP A 74 15.53 -9.39 -15.57
C ASP A 74 15.39 -7.99 -16.21
N MET A 75 14.16 -7.52 -16.43
CA MET A 75 13.87 -6.17 -16.94
C MET A 75 13.42 -5.19 -15.86
N GLY A 76 13.04 -5.68 -14.69
CA GLY A 76 12.54 -4.90 -13.60
C GLY A 76 12.18 -5.75 -12.40
N TYR A 77 11.54 -5.16 -11.40
CA TYR A 77 11.12 -5.86 -10.20
C TYR A 77 9.66 -6.27 -10.29
N GLN A 78 9.41 -7.57 -10.37
CA GLN A 78 8.09 -8.19 -10.28
C GLN A 78 7.85 -8.67 -8.84
N ILE A 79 6.77 -8.20 -8.22
CA ILE A 79 6.42 -8.54 -6.84
C ILE A 79 5.46 -9.75 -6.81
N ILE A 80 4.62 -9.89 -7.82
CA ILE A 80 3.50 -10.84 -7.86
C ILE A 80 3.43 -11.47 -9.25
N ASP A 81 3.35 -12.76 -9.28
CA ASP A 81 2.92 -13.65 -10.36
C ASP A 81 1.53 -14.21 -10.02
N ASP A 82 0.89 -14.89 -10.94
CA ASP A 82 -0.43 -15.49 -10.76
C ASP A 82 -1.46 -14.51 -10.19
N TYR A 83 -1.68 -13.39 -10.91
CA TYR A 83 -2.47 -12.28 -10.38
C TYR A 83 -3.42 -11.65 -11.39
N PHE A 84 -4.65 -11.51 -11.00
CA PHE A 84 -5.68 -10.74 -11.68
C PHE A 84 -6.19 -9.62 -10.79
N PHE A 85 -6.27 -8.42 -11.32
CA PHE A 85 -6.85 -7.27 -10.64
C PHE A 85 -7.59 -6.39 -11.64
N GLY A 86 -8.88 -6.21 -11.44
CA GLY A 86 -9.70 -5.38 -12.31
C GLY A 86 -10.70 -4.54 -11.54
N GLY A 87 -10.98 -3.35 -12.04
CA GLY A 87 -11.93 -2.48 -11.39
C GLY A 87 -12.31 -1.22 -12.16
N VAL A 88 -13.27 -0.51 -11.61
CA VAL A 88 -13.75 0.76 -12.10
C VAL A 88 -13.82 1.76 -10.96
N GLN A 89 -13.28 2.94 -11.20
CA GLN A 89 -13.36 4.10 -10.33
C GLN A 89 -14.08 5.23 -11.05
N ASN A 90 -15.00 5.89 -10.35
CA ASN A 90 -15.65 7.11 -10.81
C ASN A 90 -15.41 8.22 -9.81
N GLY A 91 -15.13 9.41 -10.31
CA GLY A 91 -14.93 10.59 -9.49
C GLY A 91 -15.75 11.78 -9.96
N TYR A 92 -16.10 12.59 -8.99
CA TYR A 92 -16.72 13.89 -9.20
C TYR A 92 -15.97 14.95 -8.41
N LYS A 93 -15.54 16.01 -9.10
CA LYS A 93 -14.84 17.16 -8.51
C LYS A 93 -15.67 18.43 -8.71
N LYS A 94 -16.04 19.05 -7.61
CA LYS A 94 -16.64 20.39 -7.59
C LYS A 94 -15.56 21.41 -7.20
N ASN A 95 -15.33 22.43 -8.03
CA ASN A 95 -14.35 23.50 -7.81
C ASN A 95 -14.91 24.91 -8.19
N ASP A 96 -16.21 24.98 -8.36
CA ASP A 96 -16.97 26.19 -8.74
C ASP A 96 -17.81 26.72 -7.57
N PHE A 97 -17.23 26.74 -6.36
CA PHE A 97 -17.87 27.32 -5.19
C PHE A 97 -17.80 28.86 -5.26
N ASP A 98 -18.86 29.53 -4.78
CA ASP A 98 -18.91 31.00 -4.67
C ASP A 98 -17.69 31.54 -3.90
N GLU A 99 -17.25 32.76 -4.27
CA GLU A 99 -16.09 33.40 -3.64
C GLU A 99 -16.25 33.58 -2.13
N SER A 100 -17.47 33.77 -1.65
CA SER A 100 -17.83 33.87 -0.23
C SER A 100 -17.80 32.52 0.53
N SER A 101 -17.75 31.40 -0.18
CA SER A 101 -17.70 30.08 0.41
C SER A 101 -16.35 29.81 1.06
N ILE A 102 -16.34 29.12 2.20
CA ILE A 102 -15.10 28.62 2.84
C ILE A 102 -14.48 27.47 2.03
N PHE A 103 -15.24 26.83 1.13
CA PHE A 103 -14.79 25.70 0.32
C PHE A 103 -14.09 26.19 -0.95
N LEU A 104 -12.97 25.56 -1.29
CA LEU A 104 -12.25 25.73 -2.54
C LEU A 104 -12.61 24.63 -3.53
N SER A 105 -12.59 23.39 -3.08
CA SER A 105 -12.97 22.24 -3.89
C SER A 105 -13.46 21.07 -3.03
N ASN A 106 -14.29 20.23 -3.64
CA ASN A 106 -14.66 18.93 -3.07
C ASN A 106 -14.50 17.85 -4.15
N THR A 107 -13.84 16.74 -3.79
CA THR A 107 -13.70 15.59 -4.67
C THR A 107 -14.33 14.39 -3.98
N PHE A 108 -15.19 13.70 -4.70
CA PHE A 108 -15.81 12.45 -4.29
C PHE A 108 -15.40 11.36 -5.26
N GLU A 109 -14.98 10.21 -4.75
CA GLU A 109 -14.57 9.06 -5.53
C GLU A 109 -15.26 7.80 -5.02
N PHE A 110 -15.64 6.95 -5.94
CA PHE A 110 -16.23 5.64 -5.69
C PHE A 110 -15.54 4.63 -6.59
N GLY A 111 -15.10 3.52 -6.03
CA GLY A 111 -14.48 2.44 -6.81
C GLY A 111 -14.97 1.06 -6.35
N ILE A 112 -15.07 0.17 -7.32
CA ILE A 112 -15.34 -1.25 -7.13
C ILE A 112 -14.36 -2.06 -7.96
N GLY A 113 -14.02 -3.26 -7.52
CA GLY A 113 -13.18 -4.14 -8.29
C GLY A 113 -13.09 -5.52 -7.69
N HIS A 114 -12.35 -6.35 -8.40
CA HIS A 114 -12.11 -7.74 -8.11
C HIS A 114 -10.61 -8.04 -8.18
N GLU A 115 -10.13 -8.86 -7.27
CA GLU A 115 -8.75 -9.37 -7.20
C GLU A 115 -8.81 -10.89 -7.07
N ALA A 116 -8.03 -11.59 -7.88
CA ALA A 116 -7.95 -13.04 -7.85
C ALA A 116 -6.55 -13.53 -8.27
N ASN A 117 -6.22 -14.78 -7.98
CA ASN A 117 -5.15 -15.52 -8.65
C ASN A 117 -5.72 -16.38 -9.80
N GLY A 118 -4.86 -16.93 -10.66
CA GLY A 118 -5.28 -17.69 -11.84
C GLY A 118 -6.19 -18.88 -11.51
N ASP A 119 -5.92 -19.58 -10.43
CA ASP A 119 -6.75 -20.67 -9.93
C ASP A 119 -8.04 -20.20 -9.23
N LEU A 120 -8.28 -18.91 -9.13
CA LEU A 120 -9.40 -18.28 -8.40
C LEU A 120 -9.50 -18.69 -6.93
N ILE A 121 -8.46 -19.27 -6.36
CA ILE A 121 -8.42 -19.70 -4.96
C ILE A 121 -8.31 -18.48 -4.06
N LYS A 122 -7.45 -17.51 -4.41
CA LYS A 122 -7.47 -16.17 -3.85
C LYS A 122 -8.44 -15.34 -4.68
N SER A 123 -9.56 -14.97 -4.10
CA SER A 123 -10.56 -14.13 -4.76
C SER A 123 -11.21 -13.21 -3.75
N ASN A 124 -11.27 -11.93 -4.06
CA ASN A 124 -12.01 -10.97 -3.24
C ASN A 124 -12.54 -9.80 -4.08
N ASP A 125 -13.70 -9.32 -3.66
CA ASP A 125 -14.26 -8.07 -4.17
C ASP A 125 -13.93 -6.94 -3.23
N PHE A 126 -13.71 -5.76 -3.77
CA PHE A 126 -13.50 -4.55 -2.99
C PHE A 126 -14.39 -3.41 -3.45
N LEU A 127 -14.68 -2.55 -2.49
CA LEU A 127 -15.43 -1.32 -2.64
C LEU A 127 -14.72 -0.25 -1.82
N TYR A 128 -14.60 0.96 -2.35
CA TYR A 128 -14.17 2.11 -1.56
C TYR A 128 -14.91 3.38 -1.94
N LEU A 129 -14.97 4.30 -0.98
CA LEU A 129 -15.48 5.66 -1.12
C LEU A 129 -14.46 6.60 -0.51
N ASN A 130 -14.10 7.65 -1.23
CA ASN A 130 -13.25 8.73 -0.74
C ASN A 130 -13.95 10.07 -0.93
N ASN A 131 -13.81 10.95 0.05
CA ASN A 131 -14.21 12.34 -0.07
C ASN A 131 -13.10 13.25 0.44
N LYS A 132 -12.71 14.21 -0.37
CA LYS A 132 -11.73 15.23 -0.01
C LYS A 132 -12.32 16.61 -0.21
N THR A 133 -12.40 17.35 0.89
CA THR A 133 -12.82 18.76 0.90
C THR A 133 -11.59 19.63 1.14
N THR A 134 -11.28 20.53 0.20
CA THR A 134 -10.22 21.52 0.35
C THR A 134 -10.86 22.85 0.67
N PHE A 135 -10.35 23.54 1.67
CA PHE A 135 -10.78 24.85 2.10
C PHE A 135 -9.96 25.96 1.41
N ARG A 136 -10.44 27.20 1.45
CA ARG A 136 -9.76 28.35 0.81
C ARG A 136 -8.42 28.70 1.42
N ASP A 137 -8.22 28.38 2.70
CA ASP A 137 -6.94 28.51 3.38
C ASP A 137 -5.93 27.40 3.00
N THR A 138 -6.27 26.56 2.01
CA THR A 138 -5.49 25.42 1.54
C THR A 138 -5.46 24.20 2.47
N SER A 139 -6.10 24.28 3.65
CA SER A 139 -6.32 23.09 4.48
C SER A 139 -7.27 22.10 3.78
N TYR A 140 -7.22 20.85 4.17
CA TYR A 140 -8.18 19.86 3.67
C TYR A 140 -8.58 18.83 4.73
N LEU A 141 -9.80 18.35 4.59
CA LEU A 141 -10.35 17.19 5.28
C LEU A 141 -10.60 16.09 4.25
N GLU A 142 -10.06 14.92 4.52
CA GLU A 142 -10.27 13.74 3.68
C GLU A 142 -10.83 12.59 4.53
N SER A 143 -11.86 11.92 4.01
CA SER A 143 -12.46 10.76 4.63
C SER A 143 -12.52 9.62 3.62
N SER A 144 -12.24 8.41 4.08
CA SER A 144 -12.35 7.21 3.27
C SER A 144 -13.06 6.11 4.03
N ILE A 145 -13.80 5.28 3.31
CA ILE A 145 -14.32 4.01 3.79
C ILE A 145 -14.03 2.95 2.74
N PHE A 146 -13.80 1.72 3.18
CA PHE A 146 -13.58 0.60 2.28
C PHE A 146 -14.22 -0.67 2.84
N TYR A 147 -14.47 -1.60 1.95
CA TYR A 147 -14.93 -2.95 2.24
C TYR A 147 -14.25 -3.92 1.29
N ARG A 148 -13.80 -5.07 1.81
CA ARG A 148 -13.33 -6.22 1.04
C ARG A 148 -14.04 -7.47 1.54
N THR A 149 -14.38 -8.38 0.66
CA THR A 149 -14.89 -9.69 1.01
C THR A 149 -13.80 -10.53 1.69
N LYS A 150 -14.16 -11.64 2.29
CA LYS A 150 -13.19 -12.61 2.81
C LYS A 150 -12.27 -13.10 1.70
N THR A 151 -11.03 -13.40 2.04
CA THR A 151 -10.00 -13.85 1.09
C THR A 151 -9.09 -14.88 1.75
N LYS A 152 -8.12 -15.37 0.99
CA LYS A 152 -7.05 -16.25 1.45
C LYS A 152 -5.72 -15.49 1.41
N ASP A 153 -4.89 -15.69 2.42
CA ASP A 153 -3.55 -15.11 2.51
C ASP A 153 -2.50 -16.19 2.26
N PHE A 154 -1.80 -16.09 1.15
CA PHE A 154 -0.74 -17.02 0.74
C PHE A 154 0.64 -16.56 1.23
N TRP A 155 0.79 -15.28 1.53
CA TRP A 155 2.07 -14.69 1.92
C TRP A 155 2.47 -15.07 3.35
N ILE A 156 1.46 -15.18 4.22
CA ILE A 156 1.73 -15.42 5.64
C ILE A 156 2.32 -16.80 5.89
N THR A 157 2.05 -17.76 5.02
CA THR A 157 2.55 -19.14 5.13
C THR A 157 3.96 -19.33 4.56
N ARG A 158 4.54 -18.26 4.00
CA ARG A 158 5.89 -18.21 3.44
C ARG A 158 6.20 -19.31 2.41
N GLY A 159 5.21 -19.64 1.59
CA GLY A 159 5.34 -20.64 0.53
C GLY A 159 5.34 -22.11 1.02
N ASN A 160 4.74 -22.38 2.19
CA ASN A 160 4.58 -23.75 2.65
C ASN A 160 3.70 -24.55 1.65
N PRO A 161 4.19 -25.64 1.05
CA PRO A 161 3.48 -26.34 -0.02
C PRO A 161 2.26 -27.13 0.46
N THR A 162 2.16 -27.43 1.77
CA THR A 162 1.05 -28.20 2.35
C THR A 162 -0.02 -27.27 2.94
N TYR A 163 0.42 -26.20 3.65
CA TYR A 163 -0.43 -25.23 4.33
C TYR A 163 -0.20 -23.86 3.68
N TRP A 164 -0.53 -23.75 2.43
CA TRP A 164 -0.09 -22.67 1.58
C TRP A 164 -0.91 -21.38 1.70
N TYR A 165 -2.02 -21.39 2.44
CA TYR A 165 -2.79 -20.19 2.74
C TYR A 165 -3.47 -20.24 4.10
N VAL A 166 -3.89 -19.05 4.57
CA VAL A 166 -4.77 -18.88 5.74
C VAL A 166 -6.01 -18.10 5.33
N ASN A 167 -7.17 -18.52 5.79
CA ASN A 167 -8.42 -17.80 5.56
C ASN A 167 -8.45 -16.48 6.32
N LYS A 168 -8.65 -15.38 5.61
CA LYS A 168 -8.84 -14.05 6.20
C LYS A 168 -10.31 -13.66 6.21
N PRO A 169 -10.81 -13.05 7.28
CA PRO A 169 -12.18 -12.54 7.34
C PRO A 169 -12.36 -11.38 6.34
N LYS A 170 -13.62 -10.98 6.14
CA LYS A 170 -13.92 -9.71 5.47
C LYS A 170 -13.18 -8.57 6.16
N ASN A 171 -12.76 -7.60 5.36
CA ASN A 171 -11.97 -6.46 5.80
C ASN A 171 -12.73 -5.17 5.47
N TYR A 172 -12.92 -4.31 6.45
CA TYR A 172 -13.63 -3.04 6.26
C TYR A 172 -13.15 -2.00 7.28
N GLY A 173 -13.30 -0.76 6.91
CA GLY A 173 -12.89 0.32 7.80
C GLY A 173 -13.03 1.69 7.16
N GLY A 174 -12.44 2.67 7.83
CA GLY A 174 -12.39 4.03 7.34
C GLY A 174 -11.25 4.81 7.96
N ALA A 175 -10.93 5.92 7.32
CA ALA A 175 -9.94 6.89 7.80
C ALA A 175 -10.51 8.29 7.73
N LEU A 176 -10.06 9.13 8.65
CA LEU A 176 -10.28 10.56 8.67
C LEU A 176 -8.92 11.24 8.78
N GLN A 177 -8.64 12.14 7.85
CA GLN A 177 -7.37 12.82 7.70
C GLN A 177 -7.60 14.32 7.61
N TYR A 178 -6.84 15.10 8.35
CA TYR A 178 -6.82 16.54 8.26
C TYR A 178 -5.40 17.03 8.03
N LYS A 179 -5.22 17.90 7.03
CA LYS A 179 -4.02 18.69 6.84
C LYS A 179 -4.35 20.14 7.05
N GLY A 180 -3.61 20.80 7.95
CA GLY A 180 -3.76 22.22 8.21
C GLY A 180 -3.37 23.08 7.02
N ALA A 181 -3.82 24.34 7.05
CA ALA A 181 -3.43 25.33 6.06
C ALA A 181 -1.90 25.39 5.92
N SER A 182 -1.44 25.42 4.69
CA SER A 182 0.00 25.54 4.40
C SER A 182 0.47 26.94 4.81
N GLN A 183 1.40 27.00 5.74
CA GLN A 183 2.08 28.24 6.14
C GLN A 183 3.54 28.15 5.71
N ASP A 184 4.17 29.29 5.44
CA ASP A 184 5.54 29.35 4.91
C ASP A 184 6.54 28.56 5.75
N PHE A 185 6.36 28.55 7.08
CA PHE A 185 7.30 27.92 8.00
C PHE A 185 6.75 26.68 8.74
N PHE A 186 5.45 26.35 8.56
CA PHE A 186 4.82 25.30 9.36
C PHE A 186 3.71 24.57 8.61
N ASN A 187 3.79 23.22 8.59
CA ASN A 187 2.75 22.36 8.07
C ASN A 187 2.48 21.22 9.04
N TYR A 188 1.25 20.81 9.19
CA TYR A 188 0.89 19.68 10.03
C TYR A 188 -0.19 18.82 9.38
N TYR A 189 -0.19 17.56 9.77
CA TYR A 189 -1.08 16.53 9.29
C TYR A 189 -1.43 15.59 10.43
N ILE A 190 -2.70 15.22 10.54
CA ILE A 190 -3.20 14.22 11.48
C ILE A 190 -4.11 13.24 10.76
N GLU A 191 -4.03 11.97 11.11
CA GLU A 191 -4.89 10.91 10.57
C GLU A 191 -5.31 9.99 11.71
N TYR A 192 -6.57 9.56 11.67
CA TYR A 192 -7.09 8.45 12.41
C TYR A 192 -7.68 7.44 11.45
N LYS A 193 -7.28 6.17 11.60
CA LYS A 193 -7.82 5.05 10.83
C LYS A 193 -8.31 3.97 11.78
N ARG A 194 -9.52 3.47 11.53
CA ARG A 194 -10.06 2.29 12.18
C ARG A 194 -10.52 1.29 11.13
N GLN A 195 -10.04 0.07 11.23
CA GLN A 195 -10.35 -0.98 10.27
C GLN A 195 -10.38 -2.35 10.93
N MET A 196 -11.18 -3.26 10.39
CA MET A 196 -11.12 -4.69 10.68
C MET A 196 -10.18 -5.32 9.66
N GLY A 197 -9.17 -6.02 10.11
CA GLY A 197 -8.10 -6.52 9.26
C GLY A 197 -7.19 -5.40 8.74
N GLU A 198 -6.46 -5.66 7.69
CA GLU A 198 -5.64 -4.65 6.99
C GLU A 198 -6.09 -4.46 5.55
N GLN A 199 -5.96 -3.23 5.05
CA GLN A 199 -6.45 -2.88 3.71
C GLN A 199 -5.67 -3.58 2.60
N PHE A 200 -4.36 -3.76 2.79
CA PHE A 200 -3.44 -4.27 1.76
C PHE A 200 -2.50 -5.37 2.33
N GLY A 201 -3.06 -6.56 2.54
CA GLY A 201 -2.24 -7.75 2.75
C GLY A 201 -1.59 -7.92 4.12
N GLY A 202 -2.02 -7.18 5.13
CA GLY A 202 -1.50 -7.34 6.46
C GLY A 202 -2.07 -8.54 7.23
N SER A 203 -1.53 -8.78 8.41
CA SER A 203 -1.79 -9.98 9.21
C SER A 203 -2.83 -9.80 10.31
N ALA A 204 -3.49 -8.63 10.43
CA ALA A 204 -4.50 -8.44 11.45
C ALA A 204 -5.82 -9.13 11.09
N LEU A 205 -6.35 -9.93 12.01
CA LEU A 205 -7.65 -10.61 11.88
C LEU A 205 -8.77 -9.87 12.61
N GLY A 206 -8.43 -9.01 13.58
CA GLY A 206 -9.31 -8.18 14.36
C GLY A 206 -9.31 -6.70 13.96
N PHE A 207 -9.76 -5.84 14.86
CA PHE A 207 -9.73 -4.39 14.62
C PHE A 207 -8.36 -3.78 14.88
N SER A 208 -8.03 -2.79 14.05
CA SER A 208 -6.84 -1.96 14.20
C SER A 208 -7.27 -0.49 14.35
N ASN A 209 -6.63 0.23 15.27
CA ASN A 209 -6.73 1.68 15.40
C ASN A 209 -5.33 2.26 15.13
N ILE A 210 -5.25 3.16 14.17
CA ILE A 210 -3.99 3.75 13.72
C ILE A 210 -4.11 5.27 13.81
N TYR A 211 -3.14 5.89 14.46
CA TYR A 211 -3.04 7.34 14.65
C TYR A 211 -1.73 7.81 14.02
N THR A 212 -1.79 8.76 13.12
CA THR A 212 -0.62 9.37 12.51
C THR A 212 -0.64 10.88 12.74
N ALA A 213 0.47 11.42 13.17
CA ALA A 213 0.70 12.86 13.24
C ALA A 213 2.02 13.20 12.55
N LYS A 214 2.02 14.23 11.72
CA LYS A 214 3.22 14.75 11.06
C LYS A 214 3.30 16.25 11.22
N LEU A 215 4.52 16.71 11.42
CA LEU A 215 4.87 18.11 11.57
C LEU A 215 6.07 18.40 10.67
N ASP A 216 5.96 19.42 9.83
CA ASP A 216 7.07 19.97 9.06
C ASP A 216 7.25 21.43 9.50
N PHE A 217 8.48 21.81 9.86
CA PHE A 217 8.83 23.13 10.34
C PHE A 217 10.09 23.64 9.62
N ALA A 218 9.94 24.73 8.89
CA ALA A 218 11.00 25.37 8.11
C ALA A 218 11.25 26.80 8.63
N PRO A 219 12.05 26.99 9.71
CA PRO A 219 12.29 28.32 10.29
C PRO A 219 13.06 29.26 9.35
N ARG A 220 13.68 28.70 8.32
CA ARG A 220 14.41 29.41 7.25
C ARG A 220 14.29 28.60 5.97
N ASP A 221 14.44 29.23 4.81
CA ASP A 221 14.40 28.60 3.49
C ASP A 221 15.43 27.47 3.33
N ASN A 222 16.52 27.54 4.04
CA ASN A 222 17.60 26.58 3.98
C ASN A 222 17.63 25.56 5.13
N LEU A 223 16.61 25.52 5.98
CA LEU A 223 16.55 24.62 7.13
C LEU A 223 15.14 24.08 7.35
N ASN A 224 14.99 22.76 7.22
CA ASN A 224 13.72 22.07 7.41
C ASN A 224 13.85 20.94 8.46
N PHE A 225 12.88 20.87 9.36
CA PHE A 225 12.69 19.80 10.31
C PHE A 225 11.39 19.07 9.99
N SER A 226 11.41 17.75 10.02
CA SER A 226 10.20 16.92 9.90
C SER A 226 10.14 15.93 11.05
N LEU A 227 8.98 15.79 11.65
CA LEU A 227 8.69 14.80 12.68
C LEU A 227 7.40 14.07 12.29
N MET A 228 7.46 12.76 12.20
CA MET A 228 6.29 11.90 12.03
C MET A 228 6.20 10.93 13.21
N TYR A 229 5.05 10.81 13.78
CA TYR A 229 4.70 9.82 14.80
C TYR A 229 3.51 9.00 14.32
N ASN A 230 3.66 7.68 14.39
CA ASN A 230 2.59 6.73 14.11
C ASN A 230 2.43 5.80 15.31
N TYR A 231 1.18 5.61 15.73
CA TYR A 231 0.79 4.67 16.77
C TYR A 231 -0.30 3.76 16.25
N ALA A 232 -0.08 2.45 16.36
CA ALA A 232 -1.03 1.43 15.94
C ALA A 232 -1.33 0.46 17.08
N GLU A 233 -2.61 0.17 17.29
CA GLU A 233 -3.11 -0.93 18.12
C GLU A 233 -3.83 -1.91 17.22
N GLU A 234 -3.42 -3.16 17.21
CA GLU A 234 -3.96 -4.21 16.35
C GLU A 234 -4.44 -5.37 17.23
N ASP A 235 -5.75 -5.58 17.22
CA ASP A 235 -6.35 -6.75 17.84
C ASP A 235 -6.18 -7.96 16.92
N ASP A 236 -5.89 -9.13 17.51
CA ASP A 236 -5.74 -10.38 16.79
C ASP A 236 -4.74 -10.30 15.61
N TRP A 237 -3.56 -9.73 15.89
CA TRP A 237 -2.45 -9.74 14.94
C TRP A 237 -1.88 -11.14 14.78
N LEU A 238 -2.00 -11.69 13.55
CA LEU A 238 -1.52 -13.01 13.20
C LEU A 238 -0.03 -12.96 12.86
N ASN A 239 0.77 -13.79 13.52
CA ASN A 239 2.19 -13.94 13.26
C ASN A 239 2.51 -15.42 12.97
N TRP A 240 3.20 -15.66 11.85
CA TRP A 240 3.73 -16.96 11.52
C TRP A 240 4.93 -17.28 12.42
N ILE A 241 4.98 -18.49 12.97
CA ILE A 241 6.05 -18.96 13.83
C ILE A 241 6.92 -19.96 13.07
N GLN A 242 6.31 -21.04 12.60
CA GLN A 242 6.94 -22.06 11.77
C GLN A 242 5.88 -22.95 11.10
N ASP A 243 6.19 -23.55 9.96
CA ASP A 243 5.32 -24.49 9.25
C ASP A 243 3.86 -23.99 9.16
N ASN A 244 2.92 -24.69 9.79
CA ASN A 244 1.51 -24.30 9.93
C ASN A 244 1.17 -23.74 11.31
N PHE A 245 2.16 -23.38 12.11
CA PHE A 245 1.99 -22.88 13.47
C PHE A 245 2.04 -21.36 13.52
N PHE A 246 1.01 -20.77 14.11
CA PHE A 246 0.79 -19.32 14.21
C PHE A 246 0.53 -18.89 15.65
N GLY A 247 0.88 -17.67 15.94
CA GLY A 247 0.46 -16.95 17.14
C GLY A 247 -0.46 -15.78 16.80
N ILE A 248 -1.56 -15.62 17.51
CA ILE A 248 -2.38 -14.43 17.46
C ILE A 248 -2.10 -13.60 18.72
N TYR A 249 -1.82 -12.30 18.51
CA TYR A 249 -1.37 -11.39 19.57
C TYR A 249 -2.18 -10.09 19.57
N GLN A 250 -2.20 -9.44 20.74
CA GLN A 250 -2.52 -8.01 20.85
C GLN A 250 -1.23 -7.22 20.56
N LYS A 251 -1.19 -6.49 19.43
CA LYS A 251 0.01 -5.76 18.99
C LYS A 251 -0.17 -4.26 19.21
N LYS A 252 0.85 -3.63 19.81
CA LYS A 252 0.96 -2.17 19.90
C LYS A 252 2.27 -1.75 19.27
N GLN A 253 2.21 -0.87 18.29
CA GLN A 253 3.39 -0.40 17.56
C GLN A 253 3.51 1.12 17.65
N LYS A 254 4.73 1.60 17.80
CA LYS A 254 5.10 3.02 17.75
C LYS A 254 6.20 3.20 16.72
N THR A 255 6.02 4.15 15.81
CA THR A 255 7.05 4.54 14.86
C THR A 255 7.26 6.03 14.95
N THR A 256 8.50 6.46 15.12
CA THR A 256 8.89 7.86 15.10
C THR A 256 9.94 8.05 14.02
N ILE A 257 9.73 9.02 13.14
CA ILE A 257 10.70 9.41 12.12
C ILE A 257 10.96 10.90 12.28
N ALA A 258 12.22 11.27 12.53
CA ALA A 258 12.68 12.65 12.60
C ALA A 258 13.71 12.89 11.50
N SER A 259 13.62 14.02 10.83
CA SER A 259 14.62 14.43 9.85
C SER A 259 14.94 15.92 9.92
N ILE A 260 16.18 16.24 9.57
CA ILE A 260 16.70 17.60 9.43
C ILE A 260 17.35 17.68 8.06
N ASN A 261 16.95 18.67 7.25
CA ASN A 261 17.58 19.00 6.00
C ASN A 261 18.12 20.44 6.10
N TRP A 262 19.40 20.60 5.86
CA TRP A 262 20.07 21.89 5.89
C TRP A 262 20.86 22.11 4.59
N PHE A 263 20.73 23.29 4.02
CA PHE A 263 21.45 23.74 2.84
C PHE A 263 22.34 24.94 3.20
N GLY A 264 23.63 24.77 3.13
CA GLY A 264 24.63 25.80 3.41
C GLY A 264 25.07 26.51 2.12
N GLY A 265 24.30 27.49 1.67
CA GLY A 265 24.48 28.13 0.35
C GLY A 265 24.21 27.14 -0.78
N ASP A 266 24.82 27.37 -1.95
CA ASP A 266 24.58 26.59 -3.16
C ASP A 266 25.36 25.26 -3.21
N LYS A 267 26.29 25.04 -2.26
CA LYS A 267 27.25 23.94 -2.33
C LYS A 267 27.13 22.87 -1.26
N HIS A 268 26.50 23.15 -0.15
CA HIS A 268 26.45 22.25 0.98
C HIS A 268 25.04 21.75 1.25
N GLU A 269 24.88 20.46 1.36
CA GLU A 269 23.64 19.80 1.76
C GLU A 269 23.94 18.81 2.89
N LEU A 270 23.26 18.95 4.03
CA LEU A 270 23.29 18.00 5.14
C LEU A 270 21.90 17.46 5.38
N ARG A 271 21.74 16.15 5.31
CA ARG A 271 20.51 15.45 5.69
C ARG A 271 20.78 14.51 6.85
N LEU A 272 20.00 14.65 7.90
CA LEU A 272 19.99 13.74 9.04
C LEU A 272 18.60 13.10 9.09
N LYS A 273 18.55 11.79 9.29
CA LYS A 273 17.31 11.06 9.51
C LYS A 273 17.50 10.06 10.65
N ALA A 274 16.57 10.06 11.61
CA ALA A 274 16.46 9.07 12.64
C ALA A 274 15.10 8.38 12.54
N GLN A 275 15.08 7.07 12.65
CA GLN A 275 13.85 6.28 12.65
C GLN A 275 13.90 5.32 13.84
N MET A 276 12.90 5.38 14.69
CA MET A 276 12.69 4.45 15.79
C MET A 276 11.39 3.69 15.54
N VAL A 277 11.45 2.38 15.59
CA VAL A 277 10.30 1.49 15.54
C VAL A 277 10.34 0.61 16.77
N GLY A 278 9.23 0.54 17.47
CA GLY A 278 9.07 -0.37 18.59
C GLY A 278 7.68 -0.98 18.59
N PHE A 279 7.57 -2.27 18.81
CA PHE A 279 6.28 -2.91 19.03
C PHE A 279 6.33 -3.97 20.13
N THR A 280 5.17 -4.18 20.75
CA THR A 280 4.94 -5.24 21.75
C THR A 280 3.82 -6.13 21.25
N ALA A 281 4.03 -7.44 21.33
CA ALA A 281 3.04 -8.48 21.07
C ALA A 281 2.71 -9.18 22.39
N ARG A 282 1.47 -9.07 22.87
CA ARG A 282 0.99 -9.57 24.17
C ARG A 282 -0.18 -10.51 23.99
N ASP A 283 -0.56 -11.16 25.08
CA ASP A 283 -1.73 -12.04 25.16
C ASP A 283 -1.76 -13.10 24.03
N PRO A 284 -0.67 -13.87 23.87
CA PRO A 284 -0.52 -14.81 22.79
C PRO A 284 -1.51 -15.95 22.86
N LYS A 285 -2.11 -16.28 21.71
CA LYS A 285 -2.98 -17.45 21.53
C LYS A 285 -2.39 -18.31 20.40
N PRO A 286 -2.08 -19.59 20.65
CA PRO A 286 -1.49 -20.48 19.65
C PRO A 286 -2.55 -21.11 18.74
N TYR A 287 -2.22 -21.25 17.46
CA TYR A 287 -3.08 -21.84 16.44
C TYR A 287 -2.28 -22.71 15.47
N LEU A 288 -2.92 -23.75 14.93
CA LEU A 288 -2.47 -24.49 13.77
C LEU A 288 -3.41 -24.20 12.59
N SER A 289 -2.83 -23.95 11.43
CA SER A 289 -3.60 -23.93 10.19
C SER A 289 -3.83 -25.35 9.69
N ASP A 290 -5.04 -25.66 9.24
CA ASP A 290 -5.34 -26.89 8.50
C ASP A 290 -5.08 -26.70 6.98
N ILE A 291 -5.26 -27.76 6.20
CA ILE A 291 -5.09 -27.74 4.74
C ILE A 291 -6.11 -26.86 4.01
N GLU A 292 -7.21 -26.52 4.69
CA GLU A 292 -8.27 -25.62 4.19
C GLU A 292 -8.04 -24.17 4.62
N GLY A 293 -6.92 -23.90 5.32
CA GLY A 293 -6.52 -22.57 5.77
C GLY A 293 -7.28 -22.08 7.02
N ASN A 294 -8.00 -22.95 7.73
CA ASN A 294 -8.67 -22.55 8.97
C ASN A 294 -7.69 -22.60 10.14
N LEU A 295 -7.77 -21.61 11.02
CA LEU A 295 -6.95 -21.52 12.24
C LEU A 295 -7.66 -22.23 13.38
N ASN A 296 -7.07 -23.30 13.87
CA ASN A 296 -7.55 -24.13 14.95
C ASN A 296 -6.73 -23.87 16.23
N SER A 297 -7.36 -23.44 17.32
CA SER A 297 -6.69 -23.19 18.59
C SER A 297 -6.14 -24.49 19.18
N ILE A 298 -4.92 -24.42 19.73
CA ILE A 298 -4.25 -25.54 20.38
C ILE A 298 -3.82 -25.17 21.79
N ASP A 299 -3.59 -26.17 22.62
CA ASP A 299 -3.09 -26.00 23.99
C ASP A 299 -1.55 -26.13 23.99
N THR A 300 -0.89 -25.05 23.59
CA THR A 300 0.58 -24.94 23.55
C THR A 300 0.95 -23.55 24.04
N GLN A 301 2.05 -23.44 24.75
CA GLN A 301 2.54 -22.14 25.23
C GLN A 301 3.37 -21.45 24.16
N ILE A 302 3.08 -20.18 23.92
CA ILE A 302 3.92 -19.25 23.17
C ILE A 302 4.12 -17.98 23.99
N ASP A 303 5.26 -17.32 23.80
CA ASP A 303 5.64 -16.18 24.64
C ASP A 303 5.26 -14.84 24.01
N PRO A 304 4.88 -13.84 24.81
CA PRO A 304 4.82 -12.47 24.38
C PRO A 304 6.24 -11.97 24.05
N PHE A 305 6.35 -11.00 23.14
CA PHE A 305 7.64 -10.44 22.78
C PHE A 305 7.59 -8.96 22.48
N THR A 306 8.74 -8.33 22.49
CA THR A 306 8.93 -6.92 22.17
C THR A 306 10.11 -6.78 21.23
N LEU A 307 9.95 -5.96 20.21
CA LEU A 307 11.04 -5.56 19.31
C LEU A 307 11.16 -4.04 19.31
N SER A 308 12.40 -3.57 19.25
CA SER A 308 12.69 -2.15 19.01
C SER A 308 13.91 -2.03 18.13
N ASP A 309 13.85 -1.11 17.19
CA ASP A 309 14.94 -0.80 16.27
C ASP A 309 15.11 0.71 16.15
N LEU A 310 16.37 1.14 16.03
CA LEU A 310 16.76 2.53 15.88
C LEU A 310 17.76 2.66 14.74
N ALA A 311 17.37 3.32 13.66
CA ALA A 311 18.20 3.56 12.50
C ALA A 311 18.56 5.04 12.37
N PHE A 312 19.80 5.31 12.02
CA PHE A 312 20.30 6.64 11.70
C PHE A 312 20.87 6.68 10.30
N GLN A 313 20.60 7.77 9.61
CA GLN A 313 21.22 8.07 8.33
C GLN A 313 21.76 9.50 8.37
N ILE A 314 23.03 9.66 7.99
CA ILE A 314 23.67 10.95 7.80
C ILE A 314 24.16 10.99 6.36
N ARG A 315 23.75 12.00 5.63
CA ARG A 315 24.18 12.25 4.26
C ARG A 315 24.67 13.69 4.15
N TYR A 316 25.92 13.85 3.75
CA TYR A 316 26.49 15.15 3.39
C TYR A 316 26.86 15.14 1.90
N ARG A 317 26.46 16.18 1.19
CA ARG A 317 26.82 16.43 -0.20
C ARG A 317 27.51 17.78 -0.30
N TYR A 318 28.61 17.80 -1.00
CA TYR A 318 29.30 19.01 -1.42
C TYR A 318 29.35 19.07 -2.94
N GLU A 319 28.91 20.17 -3.51
CA GLU A 319 28.96 20.40 -4.96
C GLU A 319 30.23 21.19 -5.33
N ILE A 320 31.13 20.55 -6.07
CA ILE A 320 32.45 21.11 -6.41
C ILE A 320 32.35 22.09 -7.56
N LEU A 321 31.43 21.86 -8.49
CA LEU A 321 31.19 22.72 -9.65
C LEU A 321 29.68 22.99 -9.79
N PRO A 322 29.29 24.19 -10.24
CA PRO A 322 27.89 24.47 -10.56
C PRO A 322 27.43 23.70 -11.79
#